data_0b6c8b42de1a188b6ccd3654c2e5da3b
#
_entry.id   0b6c8b42de1a188b6ccd3654c2e5da3b
#
_cell.length_a   1.000
_cell.length_b   1.000
_cell.length_c   1.000
_cell.angle_alpha   90.00
_cell.angle_beta   90.00
_cell.angle_gamma   90.00
#
_symmetry.space_group_name_H-M   'P 1'
#
loop_
_entity.id
_entity.type
_entity.pdbx_description
1 polymer ?
#
loop_
_entity_poly.entity_id
_entity_poly.type
_entity_poly.pdbx_seq_one_letter_code
_entity_poly.pdbx_strand_id
1 'polypeptide(L)'
;MIPTVNINEARRIIMSDNKINPFTLFFDLQNGMSDERKPTRRVLSHMKGMYADDAAFEAAVRANDDTVYDFYELGLPETSGNLLFGTSIVYPGKVGNEYYMTKGHFHTILDTAEVYYCLSGKGYMLMENPEGDWDAQLLTPGKAVYVPGRYAHRSINIGDEKLVTFFVFRADAGHDYGTIETKGYRKLIVEKDGKPVIIDNPKWK
;
A
#
# COMPACT_ATOMS: atom_id res chain seq x y z
N MET A 1 9.15 -2.44 30.68
CA MET A 1 9.67 -1.38 29.79
C MET A 1 10.66 -2.02 28.84
N ILE A 2 10.28 -2.17 27.57
CA ILE A 2 11.20 -2.67 26.53
C ILE A 2 12.03 -1.44 26.12
N PRO A 3 13.36 -1.52 26.11
CA PRO A 3 14.19 -0.37 25.74
C PRO A 3 13.93 0.03 24.29
N THR A 4 13.63 1.31 24.07
CA THR A 4 13.57 1.91 22.73
C THR A 4 14.95 1.86 22.09
N VAL A 5 15.14 0.95 21.14
CA VAL A 5 16.41 0.84 20.38
C VAL A 5 16.46 1.97 19.35
N ASN A 6 17.53 2.76 19.37
CA ASN A 6 17.76 3.84 18.40
C ASN A 6 17.85 3.25 16.98
N ILE A 7 17.26 3.92 15.97
CA ILE A 7 17.20 3.46 14.55
C ILE A 7 18.59 3.11 14.00
N ASN A 8 19.64 3.85 14.40
CA ASN A 8 21.01 3.55 14.00
C ASN A 8 21.58 2.32 14.71
N GLU A 9 21.10 2.04 15.90
CA GLU A 9 21.48 0.87 16.70
C GLU A 9 20.76 -0.38 16.17
N ALA A 10 19.48 -0.28 15.79
CA ALA A 10 18.73 -1.34 15.12
C ALA A 10 19.36 -1.74 13.77
N ARG A 11 19.80 -0.77 12.95
CA ARG A 11 20.56 -1.05 11.73
C ARG A 11 21.90 -1.75 12.01
N ARG A 12 22.60 -1.38 13.09
CA ARG A 12 23.88 -1.99 13.48
C ARG A 12 23.70 -3.41 14.01
N ILE A 13 22.57 -3.70 14.65
CA ILE A 13 22.22 -5.05 15.15
C ILE A 13 21.80 -5.95 13.98
N ILE A 14 21.08 -5.41 13.00
CA ILE A 14 20.60 -6.15 11.84
C ILE A 14 21.72 -6.46 10.84
N MET A 15 22.73 -5.56 10.72
CA MET A 15 23.82 -5.71 9.76
C MET A 15 25.19 -5.57 10.44
N SER A 16 25.94 -6.65 10.47
CA SER A 16 27.35 -6.66 10.84
C SER A 16 28.16 -7.36 9.75
N ASP A 17 29.34 -6.83 9.43
CA ASP A 17 30.29 -7.42 8.47
C ASP A 17 29.65 -7.79 7.11
N ASN A 18 28.78 -6.92 6.55
CA ASN A 18 28.02 -7.15 5.34
C ASN A 18 27.04 -8.37 5.39
N LYS A 19 26.71 -8.85 6.58
CA LYS A 19 25.74 -9.92 6.78
C LYS A 19 24.51 -9.38 7.50
N ILE A 20 23.35 -9.88 7.10
CA ILE A 20 22.09 -9.64 7.81
C ILE A 20 21.98 -10.70 8.91
N ASN A 21 21.94 -10.26 10.17
CA ASN A 21 21.71 -11.15 11.30
C ASN A 21 20.20 -11.43 11.45
N PRO A 22 19.81 -12.59 12.02
CA PRO A 22 18.44 -12.81 12.42
C PRO A 22 17.95 -11.72 13.38
N PHE A 23 16.72 -11.22 13.17
CA PHE A 23 16.13 -10.15 13.98
C PHE A 23 14.63 -10.32 14.09
N THR A 24 14.00 -9.56 14.99
CA THR A 24 12.55 -9.45 15.17
C THR A 24 12.16 -7.99 15.09
N LEU A 25 11.03 -7.68 14.44
CA LEU A 25 10.38 -6.38 14.48
C LEU A 25 8.97 -6.54 15.03
N PHE A 26 8.54 -5.57 15.83
CA PHE A 26 7.18 -5.49 16.31
C PHE A 26 6.35 -4.59 15.40
N PHE A 27 5.16 -5.05 15.07
CA PHE A 27 4.10 -4.25 14.44
C PHE A 27 2.82 -4.38 15.24
N ASP A 28 2.17 -3.27 15.54
CA ASP A 28 0.85 -3.29 16.16
C ASP A 28 -0.19 -3.83 15.17
N LEU A 29 -0.91 -4.89 15.56
CA LEU A 29 -1.83 -5.60 14.66
C LEU A 29 -3.06 -4.79 14.29
N GLN A 30 -3.46 -3.81 15.12
CA GLN A 30 -4.65 -2.98 14.88
C GLN A 30 -4.31 -1.70 14.12
N ASN A 31 -3.13 -1.15 14.36
CA ASN A 31 -2.71 0.12 13.81
C ASN A 31 -1.62 0.00 12.74
N GLY A 32 -0.99 -1.17 12.61
CA GLY A 32 0.12 -1.39 11.68
C GLY A 32 1.39 -0.63 12.03
N MET A 33 1.39 0.10 13.13
CA MET A 33 2.50 0.96 13.52
C MET A 33 3.69 0.14 14.04
N SER A 34 4.89 0.68 13.84
CA SER A 34 6.12 0.16 14.41
C SER A 34 6.86 1.28 15.14
N ASP A 35 7.14 1.08 16.41
CA ASP A 35 7.95 2.04 17.20
C ASP A 35 9.41 2.07 16.73
N GLU A 36 9.85 1.05 16.00
CA GLU A 36 11.22 0.88 15.52
C GLU A 36 11.46 1.50 14.14
N ARG A 37 10.40 1.99 13.47
CA ARG A 37 10.46 2.57 12.13
C ARG A 37 9.61 3.82 12.03
N LYS A 38 10.05 4.74 11.16
CA LYS A 38 9.24 5.89 10.77
C LYS A 38 8.40 5.53 9.55
N PRO A 39 7.12 5.91 9.51
CA PRO A 39 6.29 5.69 8.34
C PRO A 39 6.69 6.62 7.19
N THR A 40 6.47 6.15 5.98
CA THR A 40 6.29 7.02 4.83
C THR A 40 4.83 7.39 4.76
N ARG A 41 4.52 8.67 4.92
CA ARG A 41 3.15 9.20 4.92
C ARG A 41 2.77 9.77 3.57
N ARG A 42 1.55 9.51 3.14
CA ARG A 42 0.91 10.13 1.99
C ARG A 42 -0.38 10.82 2.43
N VAL A 43 -0.43 12.13 2.21
CA VAL A 43 -1.63 12.96 2.38
C VAL A 43 -2.30 13.16 1.02
N LEU A 44 -3.52 13.71 1.00
CA LEU A 44 -4.29 13.91 -0.24
C LEU A 44 -3.50 14.66 -1.32
N SER A 45 -2.82 15.75 -0.99
CA SER A 45 -2.02 16.51 -1.95
C SER A 45 -0.94 15.69 -2.65
N HIS A 46 -0.42 14.63 -2.00
CA HIS A 46 0.52 13.68 -2.61
C HIS A 46 -0.15 12.68 -3.57
N MET A 47 -1.49 12.68 -3.65
CA MET A 47 -2.29 11.78 -4.47
C MET A 47 -2.85 12.46 -5.72
N LYS A 48 -2.30 13.61 -6.12
CA LYS A 48 -2.74 14.35 -7.30
C LYS A 48 -2.74 13.47 -8.55
N GLY A 49 -3.84 13.49 -9.29
CA GLY A 49 -4.03 12.68 -10.50
C GLY A 49 -4.45 11.23 -10.26
N MET A 50 -4.51 10.77 -8.99
CA MET A 50 -4.88 9.39 -8.67
C MET A 50 -6.39 9.15 -8.62
N TYR A 51 -7.20 10.19 -8.45
CA TYR A 51 -8.65 10.13 -8.36
C TYR A 51 -9.32 10.57 -9.66
N ALA A 52 -10.50 10.00 -9.96
CA ALA A 52 -11.20 10.30 -11.20
C ALA A 52 -11.85 11.69 -11.22
N ASP A 53 -12.34 12.17 -10.07
CA ASP A 53 -12.96 13.50 -9.94
C ASP A 53 -11.95 14.53 -9.46
N ASP A 54 -11.38 15.31 -10.40
CA ASP A 54 -10.40 16.37 -10.08
C ASP A 54 -11.02 17.48 -9.24
N ALA A 55 -12.29 17.82 -9.45
CA ALA A 55 -12.96 18.89 -8.69
C ALA A 55 -13.18 18.47 -7.24
N ALA A 56 -13.65 17.25 -7.02
CA ALA A 56 -13.79 16.68 -5.68
C ALA A 56 -12.42 16.54 -4.99
N PHE A 57 -11.38 16.15 -5.72
CA PHE A 57 -10.01 16.06 -5.20
C PHE A 57 -9.50 17.42 -4.72
N GLU A 58 -9.58 18.44 -5.56
CA GLU A 58 -9.14 19.81 -5.22
C GLU A 58 -9.94 20.38 -4.05
N ALA A 59 -11.23 20.07 -3.97
CA ALA A 59 -12.08 20.49 -2.84
C ALA A 59 -11.64 19.79 -1.53
N ALA A 60 -11.37 18.48 -1.56
CA ALA A 60 -10.92 17.71 -0.41
C ALA A 60 -9.55 18.21 0.10
N VAL A 61 -8.58 18.44 -0.79
CA VAL A 61 -7.27 19.00 -0.41
C VAL A 61 -7.40 20.38 0.24
N ARG A 62 -8.26 21.25 -0.30
CA ARG A 62 -8.48 22.59 0.31
C ARG A 62 -9.20 22.54 1.65
N ALA A 63 -10.08 21.57 1.85
CA ALA A 63 -10.83 21.44 3.10
C ALA A 63 -9.94 20.92 4.24
N ASN A 64 -9.23 19.83 3.98
CA ASN A 64 -8.28 19.23 4.91
C ASN A 64 -7.38 18.27 4.12
N ASP A 65 -6.09 18.52 4.11
CA ASP A 65 -5.13 17.64 3.42
C ASP A 65 -4.89 16.37 4.23
N ASP A 66 -5.95 15.53 4.31
CA ASP A 66 -6.00 14.34 5.16
C ASP A 66 -4.93 13.31 4.82
N THR A 67 -4.50 12.55 5.83
CA THR A 67 -3.68 11.38 5.63
C THR A 67 -4.49 10.29 4.91
N VAL A 68 -4.04 9.88 3.74
CA VAL A 68 -4.64 8.80 2.95
C VAL A 68 -4.07 7.46 3.37
N TYR A 69 -2.75 7.35 3.46
CA TYR A 69 -2.09 6.14 3.93
C TYR A 69 -0.70 6.38 4.51
N ASP A 70 -0.32 5.50 5.41
CA ASP A 70 1.04 5.34 5.90
C ASP A 70 1.56 3.94 5.52
N PHE A 71 2.86 3.81 5.32
CA PHE A 71 3.48 2.50 5.27
C PHE A 71 4.82 2.48 6.02
N TYR A 72 5.10 1.36 6.65
CA TYR A 72 6.33 1.05 7.33
C TYR A 72 7.02 -0.06 6.58
N GLU A 73 8.20 0.19 6.08
CA GLU A 73 8.99 -0.79 5.33
C GLU A 73 10.34 -1.00 6.00
N LEU A 74 10.76 -2.24 6.08
CA LEU A 74 12.09 -2.58 6.55
C LEU A 74 13.11 -2.23 5.47
N GLY A 75 13.95 -1.24 5.75
CA GLY A 75 15.02 -0.82 4.85
C GLY A 75 16.24 -1.76 4.92
N LEU A 76 16.15 -2.92 4.31
CA LEU A 76 17.28 -3.82 4.03
C LEU A 76 17.88 -3.52 2.65
N PRO A 77 19.09 -4.04 2.36
CA PRO A 77 19.65 -3.95 1.02
C PRO A 77 18.72 -4.58 -0.03
N GLU A 78 18.43 -3.81 -1.08
CA GLU A 78 17.57 -4.22 -2.20
C GLU A 78 18.32 -5.14 -3.17
N THR A 79 18.73 -6.31 -2.67
CA THR A 79 19.49 -7.30 -3.43
C THR A 79 18.73 -8.61 -3.53
N SER A 80 18.97 -9.35 -4.61
CA SER A 80 18.38 -10.68 -4.82
C SER A 80 18.71 -11.62 -3.66
N GLY A 81 17.70 -12.37 -3.22
CA GLY A 81 17.77 -13.27 -2.07
C GLY A 81 17.31 -12.67 -0.74
N ASN A 82 17.20 -11.34 -0.65
CA ASN A 82 16.60 -10.68 0.49
C ASN A 82 15.09 -10.51 0.30
N LEU A 83 14.38 -10.33 1.43
CA LEU A 83 12.97 -9.95 1.46
C LEU A 83 12.84 -8.59 2.12
N LEU A 84 11.95 -7.75 1.59
CA LEU A 84 11.41 -6.59 2.28
C LEU A 84 10.01 -6.92 2.79
N PHE A 85 9.66 -6.38 3.93
CA PHE A 85 8.35 -6.54 4.52
C PHE A 85 8.00 -5.34 5.40
N GLY A 86 6.73 -5.21 5.69
CA GLY A 86 6.23 -4.12 6.51
C GLY A 86 4.73 -4.13 6.64
N THR A 87 4.18 -2.98 7.03
CA THR A 87 2.73 -2.77 7.12
C THR A 87 2.31 -1.55 6.32
N SER A 88 1.15 -1.66 5.68
CA SER A 88 0.45 -0.57 5.01
C SER A 88 -0.86 -0.28 5.73
N ILE A 89 -1.13 1.00 6.01
CA ILE A 89 -2.30 1.48 6.73
C ILE A 89 -3.03 2.45 5.82
N VAL A 90 -4.17 2.05 5.26
CA VAL A 90 -5.03 2.95 4.50
C VAL A 90 -6.12 3.48 5.42
N TYR A 91 -6.17 4.81 5.58
CA TYR A 91 -7.17 5.47 6.41
C TYR A 91 -8.56 5.41 5.77
N PRO A 92 -9.65 5.47 6.56
CA PRO A 92 -10.99 5.58 6.00
C PRO A 92 -11.19 6.97 5.39
N GLY A 93 -11.88 7.04 4.27
CA GLY A 93 -12.20 8.29 3.59
C GLY A 93 -12.48 8.11 2.11
N LYS A 94 -12.89 9.21 1.48
CA LYS A 94 -13.24 9.23 0.05
C LYS A 94 -12.91 10.60 -0.55
N VAL A 95 -12.64 10.59 -1.86
CA VAL A 95 -12.65 11.78 -2.72
C VAL A 95 -13.88 11.65 -3.62
N GLY A 96 -14.86 12.54 -3.42
CA GLY A 96 -16.17 12.32 -4.01
C GLY A 96 -16.78 11.01 -3.52
N ASN A 97 -16.95 10.05 -4.42
CA ASN A 97 -17.40 8.70 -4.11
C ASN A 97 -16.30 7.62 -4.21
N GLU A 98 -15.08 7.99 -4.58
CA GLU A 98 -13.94 7.08 -4.71
C GLU A 98 -13.22 6.90 -3.38
N TYR A 99 -13.05 5.66 -2.92
CA TYR A 99 -12.45 5.36 -1.63
C TYR A 99 -10.96 5.70 -1.57
N TYR A 100 -10.46 5.99 -0.36
CA TYR A 100 -9.02 6.15 -0.11
C TYR A 100 -8.26 4.85 -0.42
N MET A 101 -7.06 5.04 -1.00
CA MET A 101 -6.27 3.95 -1.56
C MET A 101 -4.79 4.28 -1.54
N THR A 102 -3.94 3.28 -1.64
CA THR A 102 -2.53 3.50 -1.97
C THR A 102 -2.40 3.90 -3.44
N LYS A 103 -1.29 4.56 -3.83
CA LYS A 103 -1.03 4.89 -5.24
C LYS A 103 -1.07 3.67 -6.13
N GLY A 104 -0.51 2.56 -5.63
CA GLY A 104 -0.26 1.37 -6.42
C GLY A 104 0.93 1.53 -7.35
N HIS A 105 1.49 0.42 -7.79
CA HIS A 105 2.67 0.35 -8.63
C HIS A 105 2.77 -1.02 -9.31
N PHE A 106 3.57 -1.08 -10.37
CA PHE A 106 4.18 -2.33 -10.84
C PHE A 106 5.51 -2.55 -10.11
N HIS A 107 5.99 -3.77 -10.07
CA HIS A 107 7.39 -4.00 -9.73
C HIS A 107 8.29 -3.62 -10.91
N THR A 108 9.47 -3.06 -10.65
CA THR A 108 10.46 -2.77 -11.70
C THR A 108 10.95 -4.08 -12.34
N ILE A 109 11.21 -5.11 -11.50
CA ILE A 109 11.38 -6.49 -11.99
C ILE A 109 9.99 -7.11 -12.08
N LEU A 110 9.39 -7.00 -13.25
CA LEU A 110 7.97 -7.26 -13.50
C LEU A 110 7.51 -8.66 -13.04
N ASP A 111 8.33 -9.69 -13.20
CA ASP A 111 8.00 -11.09 -12.87
C ASP A 111 8.19 -11.45 -11.39
N THR A 112 8.18 -10.45 -10.49
CA THR A 112 8.25 -10.68 -9.04
C THR A 112 6.87 -10.59 -8.41
N ALA A 113 6.60 -11.50 -7.48
CA ALA A 113 5.33 -11.59 -6.75
C ALA A 113 5.45 -10.94 -5.36
N GLU A 114 4.28 -10.63 -4.79
CA GLU A 114 4.14 -10.09 -3.45
C GLU A 114 2.99 -10.76 -2.70
N VAL A 115 3.05 -10.79 -1.37
CA VAL A 115 1.96 -11.27 -0.52
C VAL A 115 1.54 -10.18 0.43
N TYR A 116 0.23 -9.98 0.53
CA TYR A 116 -0.40 -9.15 1.55
C TYR A 116 -1.23 -10.02 2.49
N TYR A 117 -1.16 -9.74 3.79
CA TYR A 117 -2.00 -10.38 4.80
C TYR A 117 -2.77 -9.31 5.56
N CYS A 118 -4.11 -9.38 5.56
CA CYS A 118 -4.95 -8.41 6.23
C CYS A 118 -4.94 -8.64 7.76
N LEU A 119 -4.51 -7.62 8.51
CA LEU A 119 -4.46 -7.62 9.96
C LEU A 119 -5.76 -7.07 10.56
N SER A 120 -6.26 -5.94 10.03
CA SER A 120 -7.51 -5.31 10.49
C SER A 120 -8.19 -4.52 9.37
N GLY A 121 -9.44 -4.14 9.59
CA GLY A 121 -10.24 -3.35 8.66
C GLY A 121 -10.84 -4.18 7.52
N LYS A 122 -11.35 -3.48 6.50
CA LYS A 122 -12.00 -4.08 5.34
C LYS A 122 -11.66 -3.31 4.08
N GLY A 123 -11.20 -4.01 3.05
CA GLY A 123 -10.79 -3.37 1.80
C GLY A 123 -10.73 -4.31 0.62
N TYR A 124 -10.20 -3.81 -0.46
CA TYR A 124 -9.84 -4.60 -1.63
C TYR A 124 -8.37 -4.44 -1.98
N MET A 125 -7.78 -5.51 -2.48
CA MET A 125 -6.56 -5.45 -3.29
C MET A 125 -7.01 -5.44 -4.76
N LEU A 126 -6.92 -4.27 -5.40
CA LEU A 126 -7.15 -4.14 -6.84
C LEU A 126 -5.86 -4.40 -7.58
N MET A 127 -5.92 -5.28 -8.57
CA MET A 127 -4.77 -5.73 -9.36
C MET A 127 -5.07 -5.65 -10.84
N GLU A 128 -4.07 -5.28 -11.66
CA GLU A 128 -4.18 -5.37 -13.12
C GLU A 128 -2.80 -5.60 -13.76
N ASN A 129 -2.79 -6.30 -14.90
CA ASN A 129 -1.58 -6.55 -15.68
C ASN A 129 -1.53 -5.69 -16.97
N PRO A 130 -0.38 -5.61 -17.65
CA PRO A 130 -0.26 -4.85 -18.90
C PRO A 130 -1.17 -5.37 -20.02
N GLU A 131 -1.53 -6.65 -19.99
CA GLU A 131 -2.39 -7.33 -20.97
C GLU A 131 -3.87 -6.94 -20.82
N GLY A 132 -4.26 -6.38 -19.66
CA GLY A 132 -5.60 -5.89 -19.41
C GLY A 132 -6.43 -6.77 -18.48
N ASP A 133 -5.89 -7.90 -18.03
CA ASP A 133 -6.54 -8.69 -16.99
C ASP A 133 -6.52 -7.91 -15.68
N TRP A 134 -7.60 -8.00 -14.95
CA TRP A 134 -7.73 -7.35 -13.64
C TRP A 134 -8.52 -8.21 -12.67
N ASP A 135 -8.29 -8.01 -11.39
CA ASP A 135 -9.03 -8.65 -10.31
C ASP A 135 -9.07 -7.74 -9.07
N ALA A 136 -10.06 -7.96 -8.21
CA ALA A 136 -10.21 -7.26 -6.94
C ALA A 136 -10.51 -8.26 -5.82
N GLN A 137 -9.50 -8.56 -5.01
CA GLN A 137 -9.61 -9.52 -3.91
C GLN A 137 -10.01 -8.82 -2.61
N LEU A 138 -11.07 -9.32 -1.96
CA LEU A 138 -11.56 -8.77 -0.70
C LEU A 138 -10.58 -9.06 0.44
N LEU A 139 -10.11 -8.00 1.08
CA LEU A 139 -9.28 -8.00 2.28
C LEU A 139 -10.15 -7.90 3.52
N THR A 140 -10.08 -8.88 4.38
CA THR A 140 -10.62 -8.89 5.75
C THR A 140 -9.63 -9.59 6.66
N PRO A 141 -9.65 -9.36 7.99
CA PRO A 141 -8.69 -9.97 8.90
C PRO A 141 -8.56 -11.49 8.71
N GLY A 142 -7.32 -11.96 8.62
CA GLY A 142 -6.99 -13.36 8.39
C GLY A 142 -6.86 -13.79 6.92
N LYS A 143 -7.19 -12.92 5.95
CA LYS A 143 -6.99 -13.22 4.53
C LYS A 143 -5.60 -12.84 4.04
N ALA A 144 -4.97 -13.76 3.32
CA ALA A 144 -3.79 -13.50 2.51
C ALA A 144 -4.20 -13.31 1.04
N VAL A 145 -3.63 -12.29 0.40
CA VAL A 145 -3.74 -12.06 -1.05
C VAL A 145 -2.37 -12.26 -1.67
N TYR A 146 -2.30 -13.11 -2.66
CA TYR A 146 -1.12 -13.29 -3.50
C TYR A 146 -1.25 -12.38 -4.73
N VAL A 147 -0.30 -11.49 -4.90
CA VAL A 147 -0.15 -10.64 -6.08
C VAL A 147 0.85 -11.34 -7.01
N PRO A 148 0.41 -11.87 -8.17
CA PRO A 148 1.31 -12.50 -9.11
C PRO A 148 2.31 -11.49 -9.69
N GLY A 149 3.45 -11.98 -10.19
CA GLY A 149 4.30 -11.16 -11.03
C GLY A 149 3.53 -10.57 -12.21
N ARG A 150 3.94 -9.41 -12.70
CA ARG A 150 3.32 -8.62 -13.78
C ARG A 150 2.04 -7.87 -13.40
N TYR A 151 1.55 -7.98 -12.15
CA TYR A 151 0.38 -7.25 -11.70
C TYR A 151 0.75 -5.99 -10.92
N ALA A 152 0.31 -4.82 -11.43
CA ALA A 152 0.19 -3.64 -10.58
C ALA A 152 -0.87 -3.90 -9.51
N HIS A 153 -0.68 -3.34 -8.34
CA HIS A 153 -1.59 -3.57 -7.23
C HIS A 153 -1.71 -2.34 -6.33
N ARG A 154 -2.90 -2.18 -5.73
CA ARG A 154 -3.21 -1.15 -4.72
C ARG A 154 -4.20 -1.66 -3.68
N SER A 155 -4.00 -1.25 -2.43
CA SER A 155 -4.98 -1.45 -1.36
C SER A 155 -5.99 -0.31 -1.34
N ILE A 156 -7.28 -0.63 -1.20
CA ILE A 156 -8.40 0.32 -1.16
C ILE A 156 -9.21 0.05 0.09
N ASN A 157 -9.39 1.05 0.95
CA ASN A 157 -10.15 0.92 2.18
C ASN A 157 -11.64 1.22 1.93
N ILE A 158 -12.50 0.22 2.10
CA ILE A 158 -13.95 0.35 1.94
C ILE A 158 -14.72 0.36 3.27
N GLY A 159 -14.00 0.39 4.40
CA GLY A 159 -14.57 0.40 5.74
C GLY A 159 -14.49 1.78 6.40
N ASP A 160 -15.03 1.86 7.60
CA ASP A 160 -15.03 3.06 8.44
C ASP A 160 -13.82 3.11 9.39
N GLU A 161 -13.03 2.02 9.43
CA GLU A 161 -11.82 1.89 10.21
C GLU A 161 -10.58 1.79 9.29
N LYS A 162 -9.39 1.87 9.88
CA LYS A 162 -8.14 1.69 9.13
C LYS A 162 -8.07 0.28 8.53
N LEU A 163 -7.74 0.18 7.26
CA LEU A 163 -7.33 -1.08 6.64
C LEU A 163 -5.83 -1.26 6.89
N VAL A 164 -5.47 -2.29 7.65
CA VAL A 164 -4.08 -2.60 7.97
C VAL A 164 -3.70 -3.94 7.33
N THR A 165 -2.66 -3.91 6.53
CA THR A 165 -2.10 -5.10 5.89
C THR A 165 -0.62 -5.23 6.20
N PHE A 166 -0.16 -6.46 6.43
CA PHE A 166 1.25 -6.83 6.38
C PHE A 166 1.58 -7.25 4.95
N PHE A 167 2.75 -6.84 4.45
CA PHE A 167 3.21 -7.22 3.13
C PHE A 167 4.63 -7.78 3.16
N VAL A 168 4.95 -8.63 2.18
CA VAL A 168 6.30 -9.16 1.97
C VAL A 168 6.54 -9.40 0.48
N PHE A 169 7.71 -8.95 -0.01
CA PHE A 169 8.13 -9.09 -1.41
C PHE A 169 9.66 -9.24 -1.52
N ARG A 170 10.14 -9.59 -2.71
CA ARG A 170 11.58 -9.63 -2.99
C ARG A 170 12.19 -8.24 -2.88
N ALA A 171 13.29 -8.11 -2.17
CA ALA A 171 13.92 -6.81 -1.91
C ALA A 171 14.39 -6.07 -3.17
N ASP A 172 14.75 -6.81 -4.21
CA ASP A 172 15.20 -6.27 -5.50
C ASP A 172 14.06 -6.03 -6.51
N ALA A 173 12.80 -6.24 -6.12
CA ALA A 173 11.65 -6.06 -7.03
C ALA A 173 11.53 -4.63 -7.57
N GLY A 174 11.86 -3.63 -6.75
CA GLY A 174 11.70 -2.22 -7.08
C GLY A 174 10.24 -1.80 -7.26
N HIS A 175 10.01 -0.50 -7.42
CA HIS A 175 8.66 0.06 -7.56
C HIS A 175 8.61 0.96 -8.80
N ASP A 176 7.77 0.64 -9.79
CA ASP A 176 7.41 1.51 -10.92
C ASP A 176 6.06 2.17 -10.66
N TYR A 177 6.12 3.38 -10.11
CA TYR A 177 4.95 4.24 -9.93
C TYR A 177 4.57 4.97 -11.23
N GLY A 178 5.53 5.23 -12.12
CA GLY A 178 5.35 6.12 -13.28
C GLY A 178 4.28 5.64 -14.25
N THR A 179 4.15 4.34 -14.45
CA THR A 179 3.09 3.76 -15.28
C THR A 179 1.71 4.06 -14.70
N ILE A 180 1.52 3.86 -13.39
CA ILE A 180 0.24 4.12 -12.73
C ILE A 180 -0.05 5.63 -12.59
N GLU A 181 0.95 6.45 -12.30
CA GLU A 181 0.78 7.91 -12.22
C GLU A 181 0.38 8.52 -13.57
N THR A 182 0.78 7.90 -14.67
CA THR A 182 0.48 8.36 -16.04
C THR A 182 -0.87 7.85 -16.55
N LYS A 183 -1.17 6.56 -16.35
CA LYS A 183 -2.35 5.90 -16.94
C LYS A 183 -3.49 5.69 -15.95
N GLY A 184 -3.20 5.59 -14.65
CA GLY A 184 -4.16 5.14 -13.64
C GLY A 184 -4.41 3.64 -13.73
N TYR A 185 -5.45 3.18 -13.03
CA TYR A 185 -6.00 1.82 -13.14
C TYR A 185 -7.21 1.81 -14.06
N ARG A 186 -7.45 0.69 -14.78
CA ARG A 186 -8.64 0.50 -15.62
C ARG A 186 -9.93 0.49 -14.83
N LYS A 187 -9.87 0.03 -13.59
CA LYS A 187 -11.02 -0.07 -12.68
C LYS A 187 -10.84 0.82 -11.47
N LEU A 188 -11.95 1.32 -10.95
CA LEU A 188 -12.05 2.09 -9.71
C LEU A 188 -13.00 1.39 -8.76
N ILE A 189 -12.82 1.60 -7.46
CA ILE A 189 -13.77 1.17 -6.43
C ILE A 189 -14.38 2.42 -5.82
N VAL A 190 -15.68 2.58 -6.04
CA VAL A 190 -16.46 3.74 -5.61
C VAL A 190 -17.61 3.32 -4.70
N GLU A 191 -18.10 4.26 -3.90
CA GLU A 191 -19.36 4.06 -3.17
C GLU A 191 -20.55 4.41 -4.06
N LYS A 192 -21.50 3.50 -4.12
CA LYS A 192 -22.81 3.73 -4.71
C LYS A 192 -23.88 3.13 -3.81
N ASP A 193 -24.86 3.94 -3.41
CA ASP A 193 -25.95 3.53 -2.51
C ASP A 193 -25.44 2.86 -1.20
N GLY A 194 -24.37 3.43 -0.61
CA GLY A 194 -23.74 2.93 0.62
C GLY A 194 -22.97 1.61 0.46
N LYS A 195 -22.67 1.19 -0.77
CA LYS A 195 -21.95 -0.06 -1.06
C LYS A 195 -20.77 0.16 -1.99
N PRO A 196 -19.67 -0.58 -1.80
CA PRO A 196 -18.56 -0.54 -2.74
C PRO A 196 -18.97 -1.20 -4.07
N VAL A 197 -18.69 -0.51 -5.17
CA VAL A 197 -18.95 -0.96 -6.55
C VAL A 197 -17.69 -0.74 -7.37
N ILE A 198 -17.36 -1.74 -8.20
CA ILE A 198 -16.26 -1.64 -9.16
C ILE A 198 -16.81 -1.07 -10.46
N ILE A 199 -16.19 -0.02 -10.96
CA ILE A 199 -16.56 0.63 -12.22
C ILE A 199 -15.36 0.76 -13.16
N ASP A 200 -15.62 1.01 -14.43
CA ASP A 200 -14.56 1.43 -15.36
C ASP A 200 -14.05 2.83 -14.99
N ASN A 201 -12.74 3.02 -15.11
CA ASN A 201 -12.14 4.34 -14.90
C ASN A 201 -12.46 5.24 -16.11
N PRO A 202 -13.23 6.33 -15.93
CA PRO A 202 -13.58 7.23 -17.04
C PRO A 202 -12.36 7.98 -17.62
N LYS A 203 -11.26 8.04 -16.89
CA LYS A 203 -10.00 8.65 -17.36
C LYS A 203 -9.07 7.68 -18.08
N TRP A 204 -9.34 6.38 -18.04
CA TRP A 204 -8.51 5.39 -18.71
C TRP A 204 -8.55 5.59 -20.24
N LYS A 205 -7.37 5.69 -20.86
CA LYS A 205 -7.18 5.89 -22.31
C LYS A 205 -6.27 4.82 -22.90
#